data_bcbc5e9c687312bdff76cb030816f03b
#
_entry.id   bcbc5e9c687312bdff76cb030816f03b
#
_cell.length_a   1.000
_cell.length_b   1.000
_cell.length_c   1.000
_cell.angle_alpha   90.00
_cell.angle_beta   90.00
_cell.angle_gamma   90.00
#
_symmetry.space_group_name_H-M   'P 1'
#
loop_
_entity.id
_entity.type
_entity.pdbx_description
1 polymer ?
#
loop_
_entity_poly.entity_id
_entity_poly.type
_entity_poly.pdbx_seq_one_letter_code
_entity_poly.pdbx_strand_id
1 'polypeptide(L)'
;MMPADRIGALMMRRCGRKRNRTNGFTLVELLVVIAVIGTLVGLLLPSLSGSREAARGVACGSSARQLAAAVLMYGGDNKSLAPAGAPNFLANRTRWFGSRAGGFGVFGSEGGTMTAYLEAAGSLRACPSFAKRLQDLATRPAAGGGFERGCGGYGYNNAYVGVRRGADGAVLTDRTGERLERFTRPTGTLLFSDSAFAAGTEGEASVIEYSFAEPRWLPEEIGPIGAGGSGGAAGAATRPDPSIHFRHGGGGRTARGAATSGSTANAAWLDGHISAHARTMWHSSGLYPGDAGASGTGWFGSEDDNRLFAGN
;
A
#
# COMPACT_ATOMS: atom_id res chain seq x y z
N MET A 1 14.40 -53.23 93.56
CA MET A 1 13.13 -53.02 94.23
C MET A 1 12.32 -52.02 93.35
N MET A 2 11.28 -52.52 92.77
CA MET A 2 10.30 -51.75 91.94
C MET A 2 9.56 -50.77 92.87
N PRO A 3 8.76 -49.81 92.30
CA PRO A 3 7.64 -49.96 91.31
C PRO A 3 7.56 -48.83 90.23
N ALA A 4 7.01 -49.09 89.08
CA ALA A 4 5.66 -49.20 88.60
C ALA A 4 4.98 -47.84 88.13
N ASP A 5 4.64 -47.87 86.91
CA ASP A 5 3.45 -47.24 86.21
C ASP A 5 3.13 -45.72 86.27
N ARG A 6 3.15 -45.13 85.12
CA ARG A 6 1.98 -44.36 84.67
C ARG A 6 1.95 -44.22 83.10
N ILE A 7 1.01 -44.97 82.55
CA ILE A 7 0.56 -44.87 81.15
C ILE A 7 -0.21 -43.50 80.98
N GLY A 8 0.36 -42.59 80.21
CA GLY A 8 -0.30 -41.32 79.82
C GLY A 8 -1.07 -41.49 78.53
N ALA A 9 -2.36 -41.47 78.60
CA ALA A 9 -3.27 -41.56 77.43
C ALA A 9 -3.06 -40.38 76.46
N LEU A 10 -2.62 -40.70 75.24
CA LEU A 10 -2.48 -39.75 74.16
C LEU A 10 -3.89 -39.46 73.55
N MET A 11 -4.44 -38.30 73.88
CA MET A 11 -5.72 -37.85 73.37
C MET A 11 -5.55 -37.46 71.92
N MET A 12 -5.94 -38.33 70.95
CA MET A 12 -6.02 -38.02 69.52
C MET A 12 -7.13 -36.97 69.28
N ARG A 13 -6.73 -35.72 69.07
CA ARG A 13 -7.58 -34.71 68.57
C ARG A 13 -7.92 -35.05 67.11
N ARG A 14 -9.13 -35.51 66.82
CA ARG A 14 -9.68 -35.60 65.49
C ARG A 14 -9.77 -34.19 64.88
N CYS A 15 -8.87 -33.91 63.95
CA CYS A 15 -8.94 -32.73 63.10
C CYS A 15 -10.14 -32.89 62.18
N GLY A 16 -11.20 -32.17 62.49
CA GLY A 16 -12.42 -32.10 61.66
C GLY A 16 -12.12 -31.48 60.33
N ARG A 17 -11.95 -32.28 59.29
CA ARG A 17 -11.81 -31.83 57.91
C ARG A 17 -13.10 -31.13 57.49
N LYS A 18 -13.13 -29.75 57.52
CA LYS A 18 -14.20 -28.97 56.90
C LYS A 18 -14.31 -29.39 55.45
N ARG A 19 -15.34 -30.12 55.10
CA ARG A 19 -15.72 -30.35 53.68
C ARG A 19 -16.11 -29.01 53.10
N ASN A 20 -15.17 -28.38 52.36
CA ASN A 20 -15.55 -27.29 51.48
C ASN A 20 -16.55 -27.89 50.48
N ARG A 21 -17.80 -27.44 50.58
CA ARG A 21 -18.80 -27.70 49.55
C ARG A 21 -18.31 -26.94 48.31
N THR A 22 -17.67 -27.62 47.39
CA THR A 22 -17.47 -27.12 46.04
C THR A 22 -18.86 -27.11 45.40
N ASN A 23 -19.41 -25.93 45.24
CA ASN A 23 -20.61 -25.78 44.46
C ASN A 23 -20.28 -26.27 43.03
N GLY A 24 -20.86 -27.37 42.62
CA GLY A 24 -20.71 -27.90 41.27
C GLY A 24 -21.38 -26.94 40.29
N PHE A 25 -20.71 -26.65 39.21
CA PHE A 25 -21.21 -25.80 38.12
C PHE A 25 -22.33 -26.56 37.37
N THR A 26 -23.48 -25.93 37.19
CA THR A 26 -24.58 -26.57 36.47
C THR A 26 -24.38 -26.43 34.95
N LEU A 27 -24.87 -27.40 34.18
CA LEU A 27 -24.81 -27.37 32.70
C LEU A 27 -25.52 -26.14 32.13
N VAL A 28 -26.62 -25.72 32.80
CA VAL A 28 -27.39 -24.51 32.41
C VAL A 28 -26.59 -23.25 32.61
N GLU A 29 -25.85 -23.09 33.74
CA GLU A 29 -25.00 -21.92 33.97
C GLU A 29 -23.91 -21.81 32.92
N LEU A 30 -23.30 -22.92 32.51
CA LEU A 30 -22.30 -22.93 31.43
C LEU A 30 -22.95 -22.53 30.10
N LEU A 31 -24.13 -23.05 29.77
CA LEU A 31 -24.83 -22.78 28.52
C LEU A 31 -25.23 -21.31 28.39
N VAL A 32 -25.71 -20.70 29.46
CA VAL A 32 -26.05 -19.25 29.49
C VAL A 32 -24.80 -18.41 29.26
N VAL A 33 -23.67 -18.74 29.90
CA VAL A 33 -22.43 -18.00 29.74
C VAL A 33 -21.95 -18.02 28.28
N ILE A 34 -21.91 -19.21 27.64
CA ILE A 34 -21.49 -19.30 26.23
C ILE A 34 -22.47 -18.61 25.28
N ALA A 35 -23.79 -18.61 25.58
CA ALA A 35 -24.77 -17.89 24.79
C ALA A 35 -24.56 -16.37 24.87
N VAL A 36 -24.29 -15.84 26.07
CA VAL A 36 -24.00 -14.40 26.24
C VAL A 36 -22.69 -14.02 25.56
N ILE A 37 -21.63 -14.81 25.72
CA ILE A 37 -20.35 -14.58 25.03
C ILE A 37 -20.55 -14.63 23.50
N GLY A 38 -21.30 -15.60 23.00
CA GLY A 38 -21.59 -15.75 21.58
C GLY A 38 -22.30 -14.54 20.98
N THR A 39 -23.30 -14.02 21.69
CA THR A 39 -24.03 -12.81 21.26
C THR A 39 -23.13 -11.57 21.28
N LEU A 40 -22.30 -11.36 22.32
CA LEU A 40 -21.37 -10.24 22.40
C LEU A 40 -20.31 -10.28 21.30
N VAL A 41 -19.71 -11.45 21.06
CA VAL A 41 -18.73 -11.65 19.98
C VAL A 41 -19.39 -11.42 18.61
N GLY A 42 -20.62 -11.92 18.41
CA GLY A 42 -21.35 -11.72 17.16
C GLY A 42 -21.61 -10.27 16.80
N LEU A 43 -21.81 -9.39 17.79
CA LEU A 43 -21.97 -7.95 17.59
C LEU A 43 -20.64 -7.22 17.39
N LEU A 44 -19.53 -7.73 17.96
CA LEU A 44 -18.22 -7.10 17.87
C LEU A 44 -17.49 -7.40 16.56
N LEU A 45 -17.66 -8.59 15.99
CA LEU A 45 -16.93 -9.01 14.78
C LEU A 45 -17.11 -8.08 13.57
N PRO A 46 -18.33 -7.57 13.22
CA PRO A 46 -18.50 -6.65 12.11
C PRO A 46 -17.75 -5.31 12.31
N SER A 47 -17.78 -4.77 13.51
CA SER A 47 -17.12 -3.47 13.81
C SER A 47 -15.60 -3.57 13.77
N LEU A 48 -15.05 -4.73 14.15
CA LEU A 48 -13.60 -4.95 14.18
C LEU A 48 -12.97 -4.98 12.77
N SER A 49 -13.71 -5.41 11.76
CA SER A 49 -13.23 -5.45 10.38
C SER A 49 -13.00 -4.04 9.81
N GLY A 50 -13.91 -3.12 10.05
CA GLY A 50 -13.77 -1.71 9.64
C GLY A 50 -12.61 -1.00 10.34
N SER A 51 -12.49 -1.21 11.65
CA SER A 51 -11.39 -0.64 12.45
C SER A 51 -10.01 -1.13 11.99
N ARG A 52 -9.89 -2.41 11.64
CA ARG A 52 -8.64 -2.96 11.11
C ARG A 52 -8.25 -2.36 9.76
N GLU A 53 -9.22 -2.14 8.87
CA GLU A 53 -8.92 -1.52 7.57
C GLU A 53 -8.57 -0.04 7.73
N ALA A 54 -9.24 0.70 8.61
CA ALA A 54 -8.87 2.06 8.97
C ALA A 54 -7.41 2.13 9.51
N ALA A 55 -7.05 1.22 10.42
CA ALA A 55 -5.68 1.13 10.94
C ALA A 55 -4.65 0.85 9.84
N ARG A 56 -4.96 -0.04 8.87
CA ARG A 56 -4.10 -0.29 7.71
C ARG A 56 -3.96 0.96 6.84
N GLY A 57 -5.05 1.71 6.61
CA GLY A 57 -5.02 2.96 5.86
C GLY A 57 -4.07 3.98 6.50
N VAL A 58 -4.13 4.13 7.83
CA VAL A 58 -3.21 5.00 8.59
C VAL A 58 -1.76 4.51 8.47
N ALA A 59 -1.52 3.21 8.58
CA ALA A 59 -0.19 2.64 8.42
C ALA A 59 0.36 2.86 7.00
N CYS A 60 -0.48 2.67 5.95
CA CYS A 60 -0.09 2.96 4.57
C CYS A 60 0.24 4.45 4.38
N GLY A 61 -0.55 5.37 4.94
CA GLY A 61 -0.27 6.81 4.89
C GLY A 61 1.03 7.17 5.63
N SER A 62 1.31 6.54 6.76
CA SER A 62 2.59 6.72 7.48
C SER A 62 3.78 6.26 6.64
N SER A 63 3.66 5.12 5.97
CA SER A 63 4.71 4.63 5.05
C SER A 63 4.91 5.59 3.87
N ALA A 64 3.82 6.10 3.26
CA ALA A 64 3.91 7.09 2.18
C ALA A 64 4.61 8.38 2.64
N ARG A 65 4.38 8.83 3.88
CA ARG A 65 5.09 9.98 4.48
C ARG A 65 6.58 9.72 4.61
N GLN A 66 6.97 8.53 5.01
CA GLN A 66 8.38 8.14 5.13
C GLN A 66 9.05 8.06 3.75
N LEU A 67 8.34 7.60 2.72
CA LEU A 67 8.82 7.65 1.33
C LEU A 67 9.05 9.10 0.88
N ALA A 68 8.11 10.01 1.17
CA ALA A 68 8.30 11.44 0.86
C ALA A 68 9.50 12.03 1.60
N ALA A 69 9.65 11.72 2.89
CA ALA A 69 10.81 12.16 3.69
C ALA A 69 12.13 11.63 3.09
N ALA A 70 12.17 10.39 2.61
CA ALA A 70 13.35 9.81 1.96
C ALA A 70 13.75 10.58 0.68
N VAL A 71 12.77 11.04 -0.13
CA VAL A 71 13.05 11.91 -1.29
C VAL A 71 13.64 13.24 -0.87
N LEU A 72 13.09 13.87 0.17
CA LEU A 72 13.58 15.15 0.66
C LEU A 72 15.00 15.01 1.24
N MET A 73 15.30 13.94 1.98
CA MET A 73 16.64 13.62 2.47
C MET A 73 17.61 13.40 1.31
N TYR A 74 17.22 12.61 0.32
CA TYR A 74 18.01 12.42 -0.90
C TYR A 74 18.31 13.77 -1.57
N GLY A 75 17.31 14.63 -1.71
CA GLY A 75 17.49 15.99 -2.28
C GLY A 75 18.47 16.84 -1.49
N GLY A 76 18.45 16.77 -0.17
CA GLY A 76 19.41 17.45 0.71
C GLY A 76 20.86 17.05 0.42
N ASP A 77 21.10 15.74 0.20
CA ASP A 77 22.43 15.21 -0.08
C ASP A 77 22.86 15.36 -1.56
N ASN A 78 21.91 15.55 -2.47
CA ASN A 78 22.13 15.52 -3.92
C ASN A 78 21.81 16.86 -4.62
N LYS A 79 22.17 18.00 -4.04
CA LYS A 79 22.04 19.34 -4.64
C LYS A 79 20.61 19.67 -5.08
N SER A 80 19.66 19.37 -4.23
CA SER A 80 18.21 19.51 -4.47
C SER A 80 17.66 18.69 -5.65
N LEU A 81 18.38 17.69 -6.14
CA LEU A 81 17.84 16.77 -7.14
C LEU A 81 16.97 15.70 -6.47
N ALA A 82 15.84 15.40 -7.07
CA ALA A 82 15.05 14.25 -6.71
C ALA A 82 15.75 12.94 -7.15
N PRO A 83 15.47 11.80 -6.52
CA PRO A 83 15.95 10.51 -7.00
C PRO A 83 15.32 10.18 -8.35
N ALA A 84 16.10 9.56 -9.25
CA ALA A 84 15.52 9.03 -10.47
C ALA A 84 14.53 7.91 -10.16
N GLY A 85 13.35 7.93 -10.77
CA GLY A 85 12.36 6.87 -10.56
C GLY A 85 12.74 5.56 -11.22
N ALA A 86 13.34 5.63 -12.42
CA ALA A 86 13.78 4.49 -13.21
C ALA A 86 14.98 4.86 -14.07
N PRO A 87 16.20 4.91 -13.50
CA PRO A 87 17.39 5.23 -14.30
C PRO A 87 17.60 4.19 -15.41
N ASN A 88 17.86 4.68 -16.63
CA ASN A 88 17.92 3.86 -17.82
C ASN A 88 16.67 2.97 -17.98
N PHE A 89 15.53 3.63 -18.11
CA PHE A 89 14.20 3.01 -18.10
C PHE A 89 14.09 1.78 -19.04
N LEU A 90 14.65 1.89 -20.23
CA LEU A 90 14.61 0.81 -21.24
C LEU A 90 15.37 -0.45 -20.81
N ALA A 91 16.42 -0.31 -20.02
CA ALA A 91 17.13 -1.47 -19.47
C ALA A 91 16.29 -2.23 -18.45
N ASN A 92 15.30 -1.56 -17.84
CA ASN A 92 14.33 -2.12 -16.91
C ASN A 92 14.98 -2.89 -15.74
N ARG A 93 16.10 -2.37 -15.22
CA ARG A 93 16.91 -3.02 -14.18
C ARG A 93 16.84 -2.34 -12.83
N THR A 94 16.58 -1.04 -12.82
CA THR A 94 16.61 -0.22 -11.60
C THR A 94 15.34 0.59 -11.47
N ARG A 95 14.82 0.67 -10.24
CA ARG A 95 13.70 1.51 -9.83
C ARG A 95 14.07 2.28 -8.57
N TRP A 96 13.25 3.23 -8.21
CA TRP A 96 13.45 4.00 -6.97
C TRP A 96 13.58 3.10 -5.73
N PHE A 97 12.91 1.95 -5.68
CA PHE A 97 12.82 1.03 -4.53
C PHE A 97 13.77 -0.17 -4.60
N GLY A 98 14.42 -0.45 -5.72
CA GLY A 98 15.27 -1.63 -5.84
C GLY A 98 15.80 -1.89 -7.22
N SER A 99 16.51 -3.00 -7.38
CA SER A 99 17.09 -3.42 -8.66
C SER A 99 16.90 -4.91 -8.90
N ARG A 100 17.16 -5.33 -10.15
CA ARG A 100 17.16 -6.74 -10.57
C ARG A 100 18.27 -7.01 -11.59
N ALA A 101 18.73 -8.25 -11.67
CA ALA A 101 19.85 -8.63 -12.54
C ALA A 101 19.52 -8.52 -14.03
N GLY A 102 18.28 -8.81 -14.44
CA GLY A 102 17.81 -8.76 -15.83
C GLY A 102 16.65 -7.78 -16.02
N GLY A 103 16.17 -7.64 -17.26
CA GLY A 103 15.00 -6.80 -17.58
C GLY A 103 13.65 -7.37 -17.11
N PHE A 104 13.63 -8.57 -16.53
CA PHE A 104 12.41 -9.28 -16.10
C PHE A 104 12.59 -9.86 -14.69
N GLY A 105 11.47 -10.20 -14.04
CA GLY A 105 11.44 -10.80 -12.71
C GLY A 105 11.15 -9.80 -11.60
N VAL A 106 11.26 -10.26 -10.36
CA VAL A 106 10.99 -9.44 -9.15
C VAL A 106 12.19 -8.53 -8.90
N PHE A 107 11.91 -7.27 -8.53
CA PHE A 107 12.94 -6.38 -8.04
C PHE A 107 13.36 -6.76 -6.62
N GLY A 108 14.65 -6.88 -6.41
CA GLY A 108 15.24 -6.95 -5.07
C GLY A 108 15.09 -5.62 -4.33
N SER A 109 15.39 -5.67 -3.05
CA SER A 109 15.30 -4.49 -2.17
C SER A 109 16.54 -3.61 -2.20
N GLU A 110 17.57 -3.99 -2.94
CA GLU A 110 18.86 -3.31 -2.99
C GLU A 110 19.11 -2.65 -4.34
N GLY A 111 20.02 -1.67 -4.39
CA GLY A 111 20.45 -1.04 -5.65
C GLY A 111 19.43 -0.12 -6.31
N GLY A 112 18.33 0.20 -5.65
CA GLY A 112 17.41 1.26 -6.08
C GLY A 112 17.98 2.64 -5.77
N THR A 113 17.47 3.68 -6.44
CA THR A 113 17.98 5.04 -6.27
C THR A 113 17.75 5.62 -4.87
N MET A 114 16.72 5.13 -4.16
CA MET A 114 16.38 5.56 -2.80
C MET A 114 16.74 4.53 -1.73
N THR A 115 17.35 3.40 -2.09
CA THR A 115 17.51 2.27 -1.17
C THR A 115 18.24 2.65 0.11
N ALA A 116 19.31 3.43 0.02
CA ALA A 116 20.07 3.88 1.19
C ALA A 116 19.23 4.70 2.20
N TYR A 117 18.21 5.39 1.73
CA TYR A 117 17.28 6.18 2.55
C TYR A 117 16.09 5.38 3.06
N LEU A 118 15.89 4.18 2.51
CA LEU A 118 14.78 3.28 2.86
C LEU A 118 15.23 2.12 3.76
N GLU A 119 16.53 1.84 3.87
CA GLU A 119 17.05 0.67 4.60
C GLU A 119 16.74 0.69 6.09
N ALA A 120 16.74 1.86 6.71
CA ALA A 120 16.31 2.02 8.10
C ALA A 120 14.82 1.67 8.32
N ALA A 121 14.09 1.48 7.24
CA ALA A 121 12.65 1.32 7.20
C ALA A 121 12.23 0.04 6.44
N GLY A 122 12.94 -1.06 6.60
CA GLY A 122 12.74 -2.32 5.85
C GLY A 122 11.31 -2.85 5.75
N SER A 123 10.40 -2.37 6.59
CA SER A 123 8.95 -2.66 6.52
C SER A 123 8.14 -1.66 5.69
N LEU A 124 8.74 -0.56 5.20
CA LEU A 124 8.06 0.51 4.48
C LEU A 124 7.65 0.14 3.04
N ARG A 125 8.10 -0.99 2.56
CA ARG A 125 7.97 -1.38 1.16
C ARG A 125 6.63 -1.97 0.77
N ALA A 126 5.74 -2.23 1.71
CA ALA A 126 4.42 -2.80 1.40
C ALA A 126 3.32 -2.12 2.19
N CYS A 127 2.36 -1.56 1.48
CA CYS A 127 1.10 -1.14 2.10
C CYS A 127 0.36 -2.38 2.63
N PRO A 128 0.01 -2.44 3.94
CA PRO A 128 -0.65 -3.61 4.54
C PRO A 128 -1.96 -4.02 3.85
N SER A 129 -2.73 -3.07 3.34
CA SER A 129 -3.96 -3.35 2.58
C SER A 129 -3.63 -3.96 1.20
N PHE A 130 -2.53 -3.54 0.58
CA PHE A 130 -2.11 -4.06 -0.72
C PHE A 130 -1.45 -5.43 -0.60
N ALA A 131 -0.59 -5.65 0.41
CA ALA A 131 0.06 -6.93 0.65
C ALA A 131 -0.95 -8.07 0.84
N LYS A 132 -2.05 -7.81 1.57
CA LYS A 132 -3.14 -8.77 1.69
C LYS A 132 -3.78 -9.10 0.33
N ARG A 133 -4.00 -8.08 -0.51
CA ARG A 133 -4.58 -8.27 -1.84
C ARG A 133 -3.66 -9.07 -2.76
N LEU A 134 -2.36 -8.82 -2.71
CA LEU A 134 -1.37 -9.60 -3.45
C LEU A 134 -1.34 -11.07 -3.02
N GLN A 135 -1.50 -11.36 -1.73
CA GLN A 135 -1.61 -12.73 -1.23
C GLN A 135 -2.88 -13.41 -1.79
N ASP A 136 -4.02 -12.70 -1.76
CA ASP A 136 -5.29 -13.21 -2.32
C ASP A 136 -5.16 -13.48 -3.84
N LEU A 137 -4.38 -12.67 -4.57
CA LEU A 137 -4.13 -12.82 -6.00
C LEU A 137 -3.07 -13.88 -6.34
N ALA A 138 -2.09 -14.10 -5.47
CA ALA A 138 -1.05 -15.10 -5.68
C ALA A 138 -1.60 -16.54 -5.76
N THR A 139 -2.80 -16.77 -5.22
CA THR A 139 -3.53 -18.04 -5.34
C THR A 139 -4.27 -18.20 -6.68
N ARG A 140 -4.26 -17.17 -7.54
CA ARG A 140 -4.91 -17.17 -8.86
C ARG A 140 -3.86 -17.22 -9.97
N PRO A 141 -3.73 -18.31 -10.74
CA PRO A 141 -2.68 -18.48 -11.77
C PRO A 141 -2.72 -17.47 -12.92
N ALA A 142 -3.86 -16.81 -13.14
CA ALA A 142 -4.07 -15.91 -14.27
C ALA A 142 -3.51 -14.49 -14.09
N ALA A 143 -3.15 -14.08 -12.90
CA ALA A 143 -2.47 -12.80 -12.69
C ALA A 143 -1.00 -12.95 -13.04
N GLY A 144 -0.66 -12.81 -14.32
CA GLY A 144 0.71 -12.74 -14.81
C GLY A 144 1.49 -11.78 -13.90
N GLY A 145 2.54 -12.28 -13.23
CA GLY A 145 3.28 -11.52 -12.23
C GLY A 145 3.75 -10.20 -12.82
N GLY A 146 3.24 -9.08 -12.30
CA GLY A 146 3.55 -7.76 -12.79
C GLY A 146 5.05 -7.54 -12.90
N PHE A 147 5.49 -6.90 -13.95
CA PHE A 147 6.91 -6.64 -14.22
C PHE A 147 7.53 -5.62 -13.23
N GLU A 148 6.73 -4.99 -12.39
CA GLU A 148 7.12 -4.02 -11.35
C GLU A 148 7.02 -4.60 -9.92
N ARG A 149 7.04 -5.93 -9.76
CA ARG A 149 6.90 -6.58 -8.44
C ARG A 149 8.00 -6.14 -7.46
N GLY A 150 7.59 -5.81 -6.24
CA GLY A 150 8.48 -5.41 -5.14
C GLY A 150 8.32 -3.96 -4.69
N CYS A 151 7.48 -3.14 -5.36
CA CYS A 151 7.23 -1.75 -4.97
C CYS A 151 6.29 -1.61 -3.77
N GLY A 152 5.63 -2.69 -3.35
CA GLY A 152 4.75 -2.67 -2.20
C GLY A 152 3.45 -1.90 -2.37
N GLY A 153 3.09 -1.54 -3.61
CA GLY A 153 1.86 -0.82 -3.94
C GLY A 153 1.97 0.70 -3.77
N TYR A 154 3.16 1.27 -3.80
CA TYR A 154 3.38 2.71 -3.86
C TYR A 154 3.93 3.11 -5.22
N GLY A 155 3.37 4.17 -5.80
CA GLY A 155 3.79 4.75 -7.07
C GLY A 155 4.45 6.10 -6.89
N TYR A 156 5.62 6.26 -7.48
CA TYR A 156 6.38 7.50 -7.51
C TYR A 156 6.00 8.35 -8.72
N ASN A 157 5.91 9.66 -8.58
CA ASN A 157 5.71 10.58 -9.69
C ASN A 157 6.98 10.64 -10.56
N ASN A 158 7.16 9.60 -11.39
CA ASN A 158 8.32 9.53 -12.27
C ASN A 158 8.23 10.52 -13.43
N ALA A 159 7.03 10.80 -13.93
CA ALA A 159 6.83 11.63 -15.12
C ALA A 159 7.35 13.07 -14.96
N TYR A 160 7.29 13.62 -13.75
CA TYR A 160 7.68 15.01 -13.48
C TYR A 160 8.78 15.14 -12.44
N VAL A 161 8.77 14.29 -11.40
CA VAL A 161 9.75 14.38 -10.30
C VAL A 161 10.92 13.42 -10.52
N GLY A 162 10.67 12.21 -10.98
CA GLY A 162 11.68 11.16 -11.13
C GLY A 162 12.54 11.26 -12.38
N VAL A 163 12.29 12.21 -13.29
CA VAL A 163 13.11 12.50 -14.47
C VAL A 163 13.42 14.00 -14.53
N ARG A 164 14.55 14.36 -15.11
CA ARG A 164 14.90 15.77 -15.32
C ARG A 164 14.45 16.24 -16.69
N ARG A 165 13.78 17.40 -16.73
CA ARG A 165 13.23 17.99 -17.94
C ARG A 165 13.88 19.33 -18.30
N GLY A 166 13.92 19.64 -19.60
CA GLY A 166 14.24 20.95 -20.13
C GLY A 166 13.11 21.97 -19.90
N ALA A 167 13.36 23.22 -20.30
CA ALA A 167 12.34 24.28 -20.27
C ALA A 167 11.21 24.03 -21.28
N ASP A 168 11.48 23.29 -22.32
CA ASP A 168 10.56 22.81 -23.35
C ASP A 168 9.73 21.58 -22.93
N GLY A 169 9.99 21.04 -21.75
CA GLY A 169 9.36 19.82 -21.24
C GLY A 169 10.06 18.53 -21.63
N ALA A 170 11.03 18.56 -22.55
CA ALA A 170 11.76 17.40 -23.01
C ALA A 170 12.53 16.70 -21.88
N VAL A 171 12.61 15.37 -21.91
CA VAL A 171 13.42 14.61 -20.96
C VAL A 171 14.90 14.81 -21.27
N LEU A 172 15.60 15.55 -20.42
CA LEU A 172 17.06 15.74 -20.52
C LEU A 172 17.81 14.49 -20.07
N THR A 173 17.33 13.85 -19.03
CA THR A 173 17.89 12.59 -18.50
C THR A 173 16.92 11.88 -17.57
N ASP A 174 16.96 10.56 -17.61
CA ASP A 174 16.28 9.65 -16.68
C ASP A 174 17.21 9.15 -15.55
N ARG A 175 18.49 9.59 -15.55
CA ARG A 175 19.47 9.14 -14.55
C ARG A 175 19.39 9.93 -13.25
N THR A 176 18.78 11.11 -13.27
CA THR A 176 18.51 11.96 -12.11
C THR A 176 17.09 12.48 -12.22
N GLY A 177 16.44 12.67 -11.07
CA GLY A 177 15.15 13.36 -11.02
C GLY A 177 15.31 14.88 -11.22
N GLU A 178 14.19 15.56 -11.18
CA GLU A 178 14.10 17.02 -11.34
C GLU A 178 14.64 17.73 -10.08
N ARG A 179 15.00 19.02 -10.20
CA ARG A 179 15.31 19.85 -9.05
C ARG A 179 14.04 20.13 -8.24
N LEU A 180 14.08 19.86 -6.94
CA LEU A 180 12.94 20.07 -6.05
C LEU A 180 12.50 21.54 -5.99
N GLU A 181 13.43 22.47 -6.18
CA GLU A 181 13.19 23.91 -6.22
C GLU A 181 12.39 24.38 -7.46
N ARG A 182 12.28 23.54 -8.49
CA ARG A 182 11.51 23.85 -9.70
C ARG A 182 10.01 23.84 -9.43
N PHE A 183 9.56 23.09 -8.43
CA PHE A 183 8.15 22.94 -8.12
C PHE A 183 7.68 24.14 -7.28
N THR A 184 6.86 24.99 -7.89
CA THR A 184 6.37 26.24 -7.26
C THR A 184 5.27 25.98 -6.22
N ARG A 185 4.62 24.80 -6.28
CA ARG A 185 3.51 24.39 -5.41
C ARG A 185 3.80 23.05 -4.73
N PRO A 186 4.75 22.97 -3.78
CA PRO A 186 5.10 21.69 -3.13
C PRO A 186 3.90 21.01 -2.43
N THR A 187 3.00 21.79 -1.84
CA THR A 187 1.76 21.31 -1.21
C THR A 187 0.74 20.76 -2.19
N GLY A 188 0.90 21.03 -3.48
CA GLY A 188 0.02 20.56 -4.56
C GLY A 188 0.75 19.69 -5.59
N THR A 189 2.00 19.31 -5.34
CA THR A 189 2.79 18.43 -6.20
C THR A 189 2.79 17.02 -5.62
N LEU A 190 2.15 16.09 -6.32
CA LEU A 190 2.13 14.68 -5.95
C LEU A 190 3.54 14.11 -6.01
N LEU A 191 3.96 13.45 -4.94
CA LEU A 191 5.25 12.77 -4.87
C LEU A 191 5.09 11.25 -4.93
N PHE A 192 4.21 10.70 -4.07
CA PHE A 192 3.81 9.29 -4.07
C PHE A 192 2.31 9.16 -3.94
N SER A 193 1.78 8.07 -4.45
CA SER A 193 0.41 7.63 -4.15
C SER A 193 0.35 6.12 -3.95
N ASP A 194 -0.76 5.65 -3.40
CA ASP A 194 -1.15 4.26 -3.53
C ASP A 194 -1.24 3.91 -5.00
N SER A 195 -0.57 2.84 -5.45
CA SER A 195 -0.47 2.50 -6.88
C SER A 195 -0.71 1.02 -7.16
N ALA A 196 -1.29 0.75 -8.31
CA ALA A 196 -1.43 -0.54 -8.97
C ALA A 196 -1.94 -0.33 -10.40
N PHE A 197 -1.74 -1.29 -11.30
CA PHE A 197 -2.48 -1.35 -12.56
C PHE A 197 -3.62 -2.35 -12.50
N ALA A 198 -4.70 -2.06 -13.19
CA ALA A 198 -5.74 -3.02 -13.48
C ALA A 198 -5.18 -4.12 -14.40
N ALA A 199 -5.52 -5.38 -14.11
CA ALA A 199 -5.12 -6.55 -14.88
C ALA A 199 -6.27 -7.56 -14.94
N GLY A 200 -6.21 -8.51 -15.87
CA GLY A 200 -7.26 -9.52 -16.03
C GLY A 200 -8.25 -9.16 -17.13
N THR A 201 -9.49 -9.56 -16.98
CA THR A 201 -10.56 -9.35 -17.96
C THR A 201 -11.54 -8.28 -17.52
N GLU A 202 -12.34 -7.77 -18.43
CA GLU A 202 -13.40 -6.80 -18.17
C GLU A 202 -14.35 -7.32 -17.07
N GLY A 203 -14.72 -6.46 -16.13
CA GLY A 203 -15.52 -6.80 -14.95
C GLY A 203 -14.77 -7.51 -13.83
N GLU A 204 -13.49 -7.83 -13.99
CA GLU A 204 -12.67 -8.46 -12.96
C GLU A 204 -11.87 -7.44 -12.15
N ALA A 205 -12.00 -7.48 -10.83
CA ALA A 205 -11.25 -6.64 -9.91
C ALA A 205 -9.85 -7.22 -9.63
N SER A 206 -9.00 -7.26 -10.63
CA SER A 206 -7.62 -7.75 -10.53
C SER A 206 -6.63 -6.62 -10.71
N VAL A 207 -5.51 -6.66 -9.96
CA VAL A 207 -4.45 -5.64 -10.03
C VAL A 207 -3.08 -6.28 -9.99
N ILE A 208 -2.11 -5.62 -10.62
CA ILE A 208 -0.68 -5.94 -10.51
C ILE A 208 0.06 -4.79 -9.85
N GLU A 209 1.24 -5.07 -9.27
CA GLU A 209 2.11 -4.02 -8.74
C GLU A 209 2.58 -3.10 -9.85
N TYR A 210 2.58 -1.80 -9.54
CA TYR A 210 3.14 -0.78 -10.41
C TYR A 210 3.80 0.32 -9.58
N SER A 211 5.02 0.71 -9.94
CA SER A 211 5.89 1.54 -9.12
C SER A 211 5.80 3.04 -9.41
N PHE A 212 4.92 3.46 -10.32
CA PHE A 212 4.76 4.86 -10.68
C PHE A 212 3.31 5.33 -10.51
N ALA A 213 3.19 6.61 -10.15
CA ALA A 213 1.94 7.35 -10.21
C ALA A 213 1.89 8.07 -11.56
N GLU A 214 1.10 7.52 -12.48
CA GLU A 214 0.98 8.09 -13.81
C GLU A 214 0.10 9.34 -13.81
N PRO A 215 0.52 10.42 -14.49
CA PRO A 215 -0.27 11.62 -14.67
C PRO A 215 -1.51 11.33 -15.54
N ARG A 216 -2.44 12.28 -15.61
CA ARG A 216 -3.63 12.12 -16.45
C ARG A 216 -3.32 12.13 -17.95
N TRP A 217 -2.28 12.88 -18.32
CA TRP A 217 -1.78 12.98 -19.68
C TRP A 217 -0.28 12.76 -19.67
N LEU A 218 0.22 11.91 -20.53
CA LEU A 218 1.66 11.79 -20.73
C LEU A 218 2.17 13.09 -21.34
N PRO A 219 3.26 13.67 -20.83
CA PRO A 219 3.94 14.75 -21.51
C PRO A 219 4.29 14.31 -22.95
N GLU A 220 4.08 15.18 -23.93
CA GLU A 220 4.14 14.86 -25.39
C GLU A 220 5.42 14.13 -25.83
N GLU A 221 6.50 14.30 -25.09
CA GLU A 221 7.81 13.72 -25.42
C GLU A 221 8.14 12.42 -24.67
N ILE A 222 7.32 11.97 -23.74
CA ILE A 222 7.33 10.59 -23.34
C ILE A 222 6.52 9.84 -24.41
N GLY A 223 7.12 9.64 -25.58
CA GLY A 223 6.64 8.60 -26.47
C GLY A 223 6.46 7.32 -25.66
N PRO A 224 5.79 6.29 -26.14
CA PRO A 224 5.30 5.13 -25.39
C PRO A 224 6.42 4.31 -24.75
N ILE A 225 7.17 4.93 -23.83
CA ILE A 225 8.14 4.26 -22.97
C ILE A 225 7.31 3.53 -21.90
N GLY A 226 6.87 2.35 -22.26
CA GLY A 226 6.05 1.52 -21.38
C GLY A 226 4.55 1.54 -21.66
N ALA A 227 4.05 2.46 -22.46
CA ALA A 227 2.71 2.34 -23.02
C ALA A 227 2.80 1.48 -24.30
N GLY A 228 2.54 0.19 -24.23
CA GLY A 228 2.19 -0.64 -25.39
C GLY A 228 0.87 -0.16 -26.00
N GLY A 229 0.55 1.13 -25.89
CA GLY A 229 -0.62 1.75 -26.47
C GLY A 229 -0.48 1.81 -27.97
N SER A 230 -1.40 1.19 -28.66
CA SER A 230 -1.65 1.29 -30.09
C SER A 230 -1.54 2.74 -30.55
N GLY A 231 -0.51 3.03 -31.41
CA GLY A 231 -0.23 4.21 -32.15
C GLY A 231 -1.27 5.34 -32.13
N GLY A 232 -1.19 6.22 -31.14
CA GLY A 232 -1.78 7.55 -31.28
C GLY A 232 -0.96 8.33 -32.31
N ALA A 233 -1.60 9.05 -33.19
CA ALA A 233 -0.94 9.91 -34.18
C ALA A 233 0.04 10.85 -33.43
N ALA A 234 1.24 11.04 -33.99
CA ALA A 234 2.22 11.99 -33.46
C ALA A 234 1.53 13.37 -33.27
N GLY A 235 1.51 13.89 -32.04
CA GLY A 235 0.90 15.17 -31.70
C GLY A 235 -0.40 15.10 -30.90
N ALA A 236 -0.97 13.90 -30.60
CA ALA A 236 -2.10 13.76 -29.70
C ALA A 236 -1.60 13.44 -28.29
N ALA A 237 -2.04 14.22 -27.27
CA ALA A 237 -1.78 13.92 -25.87
C ALA A 237 -2.29 12.50 -25.55
N THR A 238 -1.39 11.62 -25.09
CA THR A 238 -1.73 10.24 -24.80
C THR A 238 -2.09 10.10 -23.32
N ARG A 239 -3.25 9.50 -23.05
CA ARG A 239 -3.68 9.17 -21.69
C ARG A 239 -3.10 7.83 -21.30
N PRO A 240 -2.28 7.75 -20.24
CA PRO A 240 -1.73 6.47 -19.76
C PRO A 240 -2.82 5.64 -19.08
N ASP A 241 -2.49 4.40 -18.79
CA ASP A 241 -3.32 3.58 -17.92
C ASP A 241 -3.36 4.16 -16.50
N PRO A 242 -4.52 4.18 -15.84
CA PRO A 242 -4.65 4.74 -14.50
C PRO A 242 -3.94 3.85 -13.49
N SER A 243 -3.03 4.44 -12.74
CA SER A 243 -2.19 3.72 -11.77
C SER A 243 -2.46 4.06 -10.31
N ILE A 244 -3.18 5.14 -10.00
CA ILE A 244 -3.54 5.45 -8.62
C ILE A 244 -4.63 4.48 -8.17
N HIS A 245 -4.41 3.77 -7.07
CA HIS A 245 -5.27 2.69 -6.60
C HIS A 245 -6.02 3.06 -5.32
N PHE A 246 -7.34 3.16 -5.42
CA PHE A 246 -8.26 3.56 -4.36
C PHE A 246 -8.69 2.34 -3.54
N ARG A 247 -8.01 2.09 -2.41
CA ARG A 247 -8.12 0.85 -1.62
C ARG A 247 -8.41 1.05 -0.14
N HIS A 248 -8.46 2.29 0.35
CA HIS A 248 -8.68 2.62 1.77
C HIS A 248 -10.06 3.24 2.01
N GLY A 249 -10.56 3.19 3.23
CA GLY A 249 -11.75 3.93 3.68
C GLY A 249 -13.10 3.40 3.18
N GLY A 250 -13.13 2.51 2.22
CA GLY A 250 -14.38 1.93 1.72
C GLY A 250 -14.99 0.97 2.73
N GLY A 251 -16.25 1.20 3.13
CA GLY A 251 -16.96 0.46 4.17
C GLY A 251 -17.32 -0.99 3.86
N GLY A 252 -16.79 -1.59 2.82
CA GLY A 252 -17.01 -2.99 2.47
C GLY A 252 -16.37 -3.36 1.14
N ARG A 253 -15.79 -4.53 1.10
CA ARG A 253 -15.33 -5.14 -0.14
C ARG A 253 -16.50 -5.89 -0.75
N THR A 254 -16.79 -5.71 -2.02
CA THR A 254 -17.66 -6.66 -2.73
C THR A 254 -17.01 -8.05 -2.70
N ALA A 255 -17.80 -9.11 -2.76
CA ALA A 255 -17.32 -10.50 -2.81
C ALA A 255 -16.29 -10.74 -3.95
N ARG A 256 -16.24 -9.85 -4.95
CA ARG A 256 -15.31 -9.88 -6.08
C ARG A 256 -14.09 -8.98 -5.91
N GLY A 257 -13.91 -8.33 -4.74
CA GLY A 257 -12.74 -7.48 -4.46
C GLY A 257 -12.76 -6.10 -5.11
N ALA A 258 -13.86 -5.71 -5.78
CA ALA A 258 -14.00 -4.39 -6.40
C ALA A 258 -13.88 -3.27 -5.36
N ALA A 259 -13.33 -2.12 -5.78
CA ALA A 259 -13.35 -0.91 -4.98
C ALA A 259 -14.80 -0.49 -4.75
N THR A 260 -15.15 -0.31 -3.47
CA THR A 260 -16.50 0.17 -3.12
C THR A 260 -16.59 1.67 -3.29
N SER A 261 -17.80 2.17 -3.49
CA SER A 261 -18.08 3.60 -3.39
C SER A 261 -17.54 4.15 -2.07
N GLY A 262 -16.75 5.22 -2.14
CA GLY A 262 -16.10 5.84 -0.97
C GLY A 262 -14.70 5.33 -0.66
N SER A 263 -14.09 4.46 -1.48
CA SER A 263 -12.68 4.12 -1.33
C SER A 263 -11.78 5.29 -1.67
N THR A 264 -10.68 5.45 -0.90
CA THR A 264 -9.69 6.50 -1.07
C THR A 264 -8.30 5.95 -1.38
N ALA A 265 -7.45 6.77 -1.97
CA ALA A 265 -6.02 6.57 -2.08
C ALA A 265 -5.28 7.58 -1.22
N ASN A 266 -4.19 7.16 -0.57
CA ASN A 266 -3.27 8.08 0.08
C ASN A 266 -2.37 8.73 -0.98
N ALA A 267 -2.21 10.04 -0.86
CA ALA A 267 -1.28 10.85 -1.62
C ALA A 267 -0.26 11.49 -0.68
N ALA A 268 1.02 11.34 -0.99
CA ALA A 268 2.12 12.03 -0.34
C ALA A 268 2.61 13.16 -1.25
N TRP A 269 2.72 14.34 -0.71
CA TRP A 269 3.04 15.55 -1.43
C TRP A 269 4.50 15.96 -1.24
N LEU A 270 4.99 16.82 -2.10
CA LEU A 270 6.39 17.21 -2.11
C LEU A 270 6.84 17.94 -0.84
N ASP A 271 5.92 18.57 -0.10
CA ASP A 271 6.19 19.16 1.23
C ASP A 271 6.16 18.13 2.38
N GLY A 272 5.90 16.87 2.08
CA GLY A 272 5.85 15.76 3.05
C GLY A 272 4.50 15.54 3.72
N HIS A 273 3.45 16.34 3.45
CA HIS A 273 2.13 16.05 4.02
C HIS A 273 1.43 14.89 3.30
N ILE A 274 0.47 14.28 3.96
CA ILE A 274 -0.34 13.17 3.43
C ILE A 274 -1.80 13.57 3.45
N SER A 275 -2.50 13.22 2.37
CA SER A 275 -3.96 13.37 2.28
C SER A 275 -4.59 12.16 1.61
N ALA A 276 -5.85 11.90 1.94
CA ALA A 276 -6.64 10.84 1.35
C ALA A 276 -7.63 11.43 0.34
N HIS A 277 -7.68 10.87 -0.85
CA HIS A 277 -8.51 11.36 -1.95
C HIS A 277 -9.43 10.28 -2.47
N ALA A 278 -10.67 10.65 -2.78
CA ALA A 278 -11.61 9.81 -3.51
C ALA A 278 -11.30 9.82 -5.01
N ARG A 279 -11.63 8.74 -5.70
CA ARG A 279 -11.50 8.63 -7.15
C ARG A 279 -12.52 9.55 -7.84
N THR A 280 -12.06 10.37 -8.76
CA THR A 280 -12.92 11.27 -9.55
C THR A 280 -13.05 10.83 -11.00
N MET A 281 -12.03 10.17 -11.55
CA MET A 281 -11.99 9.77 -12.94
C MET A 281 -11.26 8.43 -13.12
N TRP A 282 -11.68 7.66 -14.12
CA TRP A 282 -11.00 6.46 -14.62
C TRP A 282 -11.38 6.22 -16.07
N HIS A 283 -10.59 5.40 -16.77
CA HIS A 283 -10.94 4.84 -18.08
C HIS A 283 -10.39 3.40 -18.15
N SER A 284 -10.76 2.66 -19.17
CA SER A 284 -10.22 1.32 -19.40
C SER A 284 -8.72 1.40 -19.70
N SER A 285 -7.98 0.40 -19.23
CA SER A 285 -6.58 0.23 -19.54
C SER A 285 -6.39 -0.04 -21.03
N GLY A 286 -5.42 0.65 -21.65
CA GLY A 286 -5.04 0.40 -23.04
C GLY A 286 -3.86 -0.55 -23.16
N LEU A 287 -3.00 -0.60 -22.12
CA LEU A 287 -1.78 -1.41 -22.10
C LEU A 287 -2.04 -2.79 -21.50
N TYR A 288 -2.79 -2.84 -20.41
CA TYR A 288 -3.17 -4.08 -19.74
C TYR A 288 -4.67 -4.31 -19.89
N PRO A 289 -5.08 -5.51 -20.34
CA PRO A 289 -6.49 -5.84 -20.49
C PRO A 289 -7.14 -5.98 -19.12
N GLY A 290 -7.42 -4.88 -18.44
CA GLY A 290 -7.98 -4.86 -17.10
C GLY A 290 -9.07 -3.79 -16.96
N ASP A 291 -10.05 -4.06 -16.10
CA ASP A 291 -11.11 -3.11 -15.77
C ASP A 291 -10.65 -2.17 -14.64
N ALA A 292 -10.30 -0.95 -15.00
CA ALA A 292 -9.90 0.10 -14.06
C ALA A 292 -11.04 0.46 -13.09
N GLY A 293 -12.29 0.41 -13.55
CA GLY A 293 -13.47 0.65 -12.73
C GLY A 293 -13.62 -0.39 -11.63
N ALA A 294 -13.63 -1.67 -12.00
CA ALA A 294 -13.74 -2.80 -11.09
C ALA A 294 -12.50 -2.93 -10.18
N SER A 295 -11.31 -2.67 -10.70
CA SER A 295 -10.05 -2.76 -9.95
C SER A 295 -9.85 -1.61 -8.97
N GLY A 296 -10.56 -0.49 -9.14
CA GLY A 296 -10.41 0.69 -8.28
C GLY A 296 -9.19 1.52 -8.61
N THR A 297 -8.71 1.49 -9.86
CA THR A 297 -7.66 2.40 -10.34
C THR A 297 -8.27 3.63 -11.01
N GLY A 298 -7.57 4.74 -11.05
CA GLY A 298 -8.07 6.01 -11.57
C GLY A 298 -7.20 7.19 -11.21
N TRP A 299 -7.81 8.36 -11.17
CA TRP A 299 -7.21 9.61 -10.71
C TRP A 299 -8.13 10.34 -9.74
N PHE A 300 -7.60 11.28 -9.00
CA PHE A 300 -8.31 12.21 -8.12
C PHE A 300 -8.08 13.68 -8.56
N GLY A 301 -8.84 14.59 -7.98
CA GLY A 301 -8.84 16.01 -8.36
C GLY A 301 -9.96 16.33 -9.34
N SER A 302 -10.32 17.61 -9.46
CA SER A 302 -11.43 18.09 -10.28
C SER A 302 -11.03 18.39 -11.72
N GLU A 303 -9.77 18.77 -11.94
CA GLU A 303 -9.28 19.21 -13.24
C GLU A 303 -8.75 18.03 -14.04
N ASP A 304 -9.01 18.02 -15.34
CA ASP A 304 -8.47 17.03 -16.27
C ASP A 304 -7.14 17.51 -16.87
N ASP A 305 -6.17 17.76 -15.98
CA ASP A 305 -4.84 18.21 -16.33
C ASP A 305 -3.76 17.54 -15.46
N ASN A 306 -2.50 17.93 -15.62
CA ASN A 306 -1.37 17.40 -14.89
C ASN A 306 -0.87 18.29 -13.74
N ARG A 307 -1.63 19.32 -13.32
CA ARG A 307 -1.17 20.26 -12.27
C ARG A 307 -0.73 19.57 -10.98
N LEU A 308 -1.44 18.51 -10.58
CA LEU A 308 -1.10 17.74 -9.37
C LEU A 308 0.24 16.98 -9.49
N PHE A 309 0.71 16.73 -10.71
CA PHE A 309 1.96 16.03 -10.98
C PHE A 309 3.08 16.99 -11.34
N ALA A 310 2.77 18.03 -12.13
CA ALA A 310 3.73 19.00 -12.62
C ALA A 310 4.11 20.07 -11.59
N GLY A 311 3.24 20.33 -10.60
CA GLY A 311 3.52 21.29 -9.53
C GLY A 311 3.51 22.76 -9.96
N ASN A 312 2.80 23.09 -11.04
CA ASN A 312 2.70 24.44 -11.62
C ASN A 312 1.34 25.06 -11.35
#